data_4785828a30a0380b513b3e068a8b1351
#
_entry.id   4785828a30a0380b513b3e068a8b1351
#
_cell.length_a   1.000
_cell.length_b   1.000
_cell.length_c   1.000
_cell.angle_alpha   90.00
_cell.angle_beta   90.00
_cell.angle_gamma   90.00
#
_symmetry.space_group_name_H-M   'P 1'
#
loop_
_entity.id
_entity.type
_entity.pdbx_description
1 polymer ?
#
loop_
_entity_poly.entity_id
_entity_poly.type
_entity_poly.pdbx_seq_one_letter_code
_entity_poly.pdbx_strand_id
1 'polypeptide(L)'
;NDVLTKHGKKKLDEITSNPIPYPVSGLYDASHFYEEVDDIYEKGIGSGASTGYTEVDPLYTVVEGQLTVVTGHPSSGKSEFVDQIMINIAKDKGWKFGICSFENEPRIHIAKLISKHMGKPFFDGVTPKLSKEELEEGKKFIQNHFSFLYQADGSLSSLDSIMERMKVAVMRHGIRGVVVDPYN
;
A
#
# COMPACT_ATOMS: atom_id res chain seq x y z
N ASN A 1 -33.48 6.68 -35.51
CA ASN A 1 -34.86 6.95 -35.17
C ASN A 1 -35.74 5.68 -35.09
N ASP A 2 -35.39 4.60 -35.80
CA ASP A 2 -36.25 3.39 -35.84
C ASP A 2 -36.16 2.48 -34.61
N VAL A 3 -35.11 2.57 -33.83
CA VAL A 3 -34.95 1.75 -32.58
C VAL A 3 -35.87 2.31 -31.48
N LEU A 4 -36.09 3.62 -31.45
CA LEU A 4 -37.01 4.26 -30.52
C LEU A 4 -38.49 4.04 -30.88
N THR A 5 -38.84 3.83 -32.15
CA THR A 5 -40.23 3.71 -32.59
C THR A 5 -40.77 2.29 -32.53
N LYS A 6 -39.93 1.23 -32.67
CA LYS A 6 -40.40 -0.18 -32.65
C LYS A 6 -40.25 -0.88 -31.28
N HIS A 7 -39.30 -0.47 -30.49
CA HIS A 7 -39.10 -1.03 -29.15
C HIS A 7 -39.19 0.00 -28.01
N GLY A 8 -39.29 1.28 -28.36
CA GLY A 8 -39.19 2.38 -27.41
C GLY A 8 -40.36 2.46 -26.44
N LYS A 9 -41.58 2.32 -26.92
CA LYS A 9 -42.79 2.49 -26.09
C LYS A 9 -42.91 1.33 -25.07
N LYS A 10 -42.71 0.07 -25.53
CA LYS A 10 -42.78 -1.09 -24.68
C LYS A 10 -41.65 -1.15 -23.64
N LYS A 11 -40.46 -0.71 -24.02
CA LYS A 11 -39.30 -0.63 -23.13
C LYS A 11 -39.38 0.57 -22.20
N LEU A 12 -39.97 1.69 -22.64
CA LEU A 12 -40.25 2.84 -21.79
C LEU A 12 -41.34 2.48 -20.75
N ASP A 13 -42.39 1.81 -21.17
CA ASP A 13 -43.47 1.33 -20.27
C ASP A 13 -42.96 0.29 -19.27
N GLU A 14 -42.03 -0.60 -19.66
CA GLU A 14 -41.36 -1.54 -18.75
C GLU A 14 -40.47 -0.83 -17.74
N ILE A 15 -39.73 0.21 -18.16
CA ILE A 15 -38.85 1.01 -17.28
C ILE A 15 -39.70 1.88 -16.34
N THR A 16 -40.84 2.44 -16.80
CA THR A 16 -41.72 3.25 -15.98
C THR A 16 -42.63 2.45 -15.07
N SER A 17 -42.99 1.18 -15.45
CA SER A 17 -43.80 0.27 -14.63
C SER A 17 -42.96 -0.54 -13.62
N ASN A 18 -41.64 -0.62 -13.79
CA ASN A 18 -40.73 -1.21 -12.83
C ASN A 18 -39.67 -0.13 -12.47
N PRO A 19 -40.00 0.81 -11.59
CA PRO A 19 -39.03 1.81 -11.17
C PRO A 19 -37.85 1.09 -10.56
N ILE A 20 -36.67 1.25 -11.19
CA ILE A 20 -35.42 0.80 -10.59
C ILE A 20 -35.35 1.48 -9.22
N PRO A 21 -35.28 0.72 -8.12
CA PRO A 21 -35.26 1.31 -6.80
C PRO A 21 -34.10 2.32 -6.73
N TYR A 22 -34.42 3.55 -6.45
CA TYR A 22 -33.43 4.59 -6.20
C TYR A 22 -33.09 4.59 -4.69
N PRO A 23 -31.83 4.66 -4.31
CA PRO A 23 -30.66 4.80 -5.18
C PRO A 23 -30.22 3.46 -5.81
N VAL A 24 -29.84 3.51 -7.09
CA VAL A 24 -29.16 2.39 -7.76
C VAL A 24 -27.81 2.22 -7.05
N SER A 25 -27.52 1.02 -6.55
CA SER A 25 -26.27 0.75 -5.86
C SER A 25 -25.06 1.18 -6.70
N GLY A 26 -24.24 2.07 -6.14
CA GLY A 26 -23.05 2.62 -6.80
C GLY A 26 -23.28 3.82 -7.72
N LEU A 27 -24.54 4.30 -7.87
CA LEU A 27 -24.85 5.52 -8.61
C LEU A 27 -25.46 6.54 -7.64
N TYR A 28 -24.71 7.61 -7.37
CA TYR A 28 -25.10 8.70 -6.49
C TYR A 28 -25.01 10.04 -7.24
N ASP A 29 -25.86 10.98 -6.91
CA ASP A 29 -25.67 12.36 -7.35
C ASP A 29 -24.64 13.08 -6.46
N ALA A 30 -24.19 14.26 -6.92
CA ALA A 30 -23.14 15.01 -6.22
C ALA A 30 -23.54 15.42 -4.79
N SER A 31 -24.84 15.63 -4.54
CA SER A 31 -25.32 16.07 -3.22
C SER A 31 -25.08 15.03 -2.12
N HIS A 32 -24.98 13.75 -2.51
CA HIS A 32 -24.66 12.68 -1.59
C HIS A 32 -23.30 12.87 -0.90
N PHE A 33 -22.39 13.58 -1.53
CA PHE A 33 -21.02 13.79 -1.05
C PHE A 33 -20.78 15.20 -0.46
N TYR A 34 -21.79 16.06 -0.39
CA TYR A 34 -21.59 17.46 0.02
C TYR A 34 -21.09 17.59 1.47
N GLU A 35 -21.53 16.75 2.39
CA GLU A 35 -21.01 16.73 3.77
C GLU A 35 -19.51 16.42 3.80
N GLU A 36 -19.06 15.48 2.97
CA GLU A 36 -17.65 15.14 2.84
C GLU A 36 -16.84 16.28 2.20
N VAL A 37 -17.45 17.00 1.23
CA VAL A 37 -16.84 18.18 0.59
C VAL A 37 -16.71 19.32 1.60
N ASP A 38 -17.72 19.57 2.42
CA ASP A 38 -17.69 20.58 3.47
C ASP A 38 -16.62 20.24 4.52
N ASP A 39 -16.49 18.97 4.91
CA ASP A 39 -15.43 18.49 5.81
C ASP A 39 -14.02 18.72 5.23
N ILE A 40 -13.84 18.47 3.93
CA ILE A 40 -12.58 18.74 3.23
C ILE A 40 -12.30 20.25 3.18
N TYR A 41 -13.33 21.06 2.96
CA TYR A 41 -13.19 22.51 2.93
C TYR A 41 -12.78 23.09 4.29
N GLU A 42 -13.35 22.59 5.38
CA GLU A 42 -13.08 23.08 6.73
C GLU A 42 -11.77 22.53 7.32
N LYS A 43 -11.48 21.25 7.09
CA LYS A 43 -10.36 20.54 7.75
C LYS A 43 -9.17 20.28 6.82
N GLY A 44 -9.35 20.54 5.53
CA GLY A 44 -8.38 20.15 4.49
C GLY A 44 -8.42 18.64 4.21
N ILE A 45 -7.74 18.23 3.15
CA ILE A 45 -7.46 16.82 2.91
C ILE A 45 -6.45 16.39 3.97
N GLY A 46 -6.85 15.48 4.84
CA GLY A 46 -6.00 15.00 5.93
C GLY A 46 -4.61 14.59 5.42
N SER A 47 -3.56 15.01 6.10
CA SER A 47 -2.20 14.58 5.78
C SER A 47 -2.06 13.08 6.00
N GLY A 48 -1.46 12.37 5.06
CA GLY A 48 -1.09 10.96 5.19
C GLY A 48 -0.03 10.73 6.29
N ALA A 49 0.44 9.50 6.40
CA ALA A 49 1.58 9.19 7.26
C ALA A 49 2.85 9.87 6.72
N SER A 50 3.61 10.50 7.60
CA SER A 50 4.90 11.12 7.28
C SER A 50 5.87 10.08 6.72
N THR A 51 6.61 10.45 5.69
CA THR A 51 7.70 9.62 5.15
C THR A 51 8.90 9.56 6.11
N GLY A 52 8.95 10.47 7.09
CA GLY A 52 10.10 10.68 7.96
C GLY A 52 11.21 11.50 7.33
N TYR A 53 10.97 12.07 6.16
CA TYR A 53 11.87 13.01 5.47
C TYR A 53 11.22 14.38 5.40
N THR A 54 11.76 15.34 6.13
CA THR A 54 11.23 16.71 6.26
C THR A 54 11.11 17.45 4.93
N GLU A 55 11.97 17.13 3.99
CA GLU A 55 11.98 17.72 2.65
C GLU A 55 10.95 17.06 1.70
N VAL A 56 10.55 15.82 1.99
CA VAL A 56 9.57 15.08 1.18
C VAL A 56 8.15 15.32 1.67
N ASP A 57 7.93 15.37 2.96
CA ASP A 57 6.62 15.45 3.58
C ASP A 57 5.75 16.63 3.10
N PRO A 58 6.29 17.83 2.77
CA PRO A 58 5.49 18.90 2.18
C PRO A 58 4.97 18.60 0.76
N LEU A 59 5.59 17.63 0.07
CA LEU A 59 5.28 17.26 -1.31
C LEU A 59 4.51 15.94 -1.40
N TYR A 60 4.75 15.03 -0.47
CA TYR A 60 4.19 13.69 -0.48
C TYR A 60 4.13 13.09 0.92
N THR A 61 2.98 12.54 1.28
CA THR A 61 2.76 11.70 2.45
C THR A 61 2.06 10.41 2.04
N VAL A 62 2.19 9.37 2.81
CA VAL A 62 1.61 8.06 2.48
C VAL A 62 0.17 7.98 2.99
N VAL A 63 -0.78 7.90 2.06
CA VAL A 63 -2.21 7.82 2.37
C VAL A 63 -2.74 6.41 2.15
N GLU A 64 -3.55 5.90 3.08
CA GLU A 64 -4.20 4.60 2.93
C GLU A 64 -5.11 4.58 1.70
N GLY A 65 -5.13 3.45 0.99
CA GLY A 65 -5.95 3.26 -0.21
C GLY A 65 -5.38 3.88 -1.48
N GLN A 66 -4.22 4.55 -1.43
CA GLN A 66 -3.56 5.10 -2.61
C GLN A 66 -2.52 4.13 -3.20
N LEU A 67 -2.42 4.13 -4.53
CA LEU A 67 -1.33 3.50 -5.26
C LEU A 67 -0.22 4.52 -5.49
N THR A 68 0.98 4.20 -5.03
CA THR A 68 2.18 4.99 -5.29
C THR A 68 3.14 4.20 -6.16
N VAL A 69 3.62 4.79 -7.24
CA VAL A 69 4.64 4.18 -8.11
C VAL A 69 5.95 4.94 -7.94
N VAL A 70 6.98 4.22 -7.50
CA VAL A 70 8.33 4.76 -7.38
C VAL A 70 9.18 4.26 -8.56
N THR A 71 9.63 5.17 -9.41
CA THR A 71 10.40 4.84 -10.61
C THR A 71 11.74 5.56 -10.63
N GLY A 72 12.66 5.09 -11.44
CA GLY A 72 13.99 5.67 -11.60
C GLY A 72 14.98 4.66 -12.19
N HIS A 73 16.20 5.10 -12.47
CA HIS A 73 17.24 4.26 -13.03
C HIS A 73 17.60 3.07 -12.12
N PRO A 74 18.09 1.96 -12.68
CA PRO A 74 18.66 0.88 -11.88
C PRO A 74 19.72 1.40 -10.91
N SER A 75 19.79 0.81 -9.73
CA SER A 75 20.74 1.17 -8.67
C SER A 75 20.66 2.63 -8.16
N SER A 76 19.55 3.35 -8.42
CA SER A 76 19.34 4.71 -7.91
C SER A 76 18.87 4.78 -6.45
N GLY A 77 18.71 3.65 -5.78
CA GLY A 77 18.30 3.60 -4.38
C GLY A 77 16.79 3.57 -4.13
N LYS A 78 15.95 3.30 -5.15
CA LYS A 78 14.47 3.26 -5.01
C LYS A 78 14.02 2.35 -3.86
N SER A 79 14.44 1.09 -3.88
CA SER A 79 14.06 0.11 -2.87
C SER A 79 14.58 0.51 -1.49
N GLU A 80 15.80 1.07 -1.40
CA GLU A 80 16.36 1.58 -0.16
C GLU A 80 15.54 2.75 0.41
N PHE A 81 15.03 3.63 -0.45
CA PHE A 81 14.18 4.74 -0.07
C PHE A 81 12.80 4.26 0.43
N VAL A 82 12.16 3.35 -0.31
CA VAL A 82 10.87 2.75 0.08
C VAL A 82 11.00 1.98 1.40
N ASP A 83 12.05 1.20 1.57
CA ASP A 83 12.33 0.47 2.82
C ASP A 83 12.46 1.43 4.02
N GLN A 84 13.14 2.57 3.83
CA GLN A 84 13.28 3.54 4.90
C GLN A 84 11.95 4.21 5.25
N ILE A 85 11.11 4.54 4.26
CA ILE A 85 9.76 5.06 4.49
C ILE A 85 8.92 4.05 5.29
N MET A 86 8.94 2.77 4.90
CA MET A 86 8.22 1.73 5.65
C MET A 86 8.68 1.65 7.12
N ILE A 87 9.99 1.68 7.37
CA ILE A 87 10.54 1.68 8.73
C ILE A 87 10.08 2.91 9.52
N ASN A 88 10.12 4.09 8.90
CA ASN A 88 9.71 5.34 9.56
C ASN A 88 8.23 5.30 9.94
N ILE A 89 7.36 4.90 9.03
CA ILE A 89 5.91 4.78 9.27
C ILE A 89 5.60 3.69 10.29
N ALA A 90 6.31 2.55 10.25
CA ALA A 90 6.15 1.49 11.23
C ALA A 90 6.52 1.98 12.65
N LYS A 91 7.57 2.80 12.77
CA LYS A 91 7.99 3.42 14.05
C LYS A 91 6.97 4.46 14.55
N ASP A 92 6.49 5.34 13.67
CA ASP A 92 5.64 6.47 14.03
C ASP A 92 4.17 6.05 14.24
N LYS A 93 3.61 5.28 13.31
CA LYS A 93 2.19 4.92 13.28
C LYS A 93 1.90 3.48 13.66
N GLY A 94 2.91 2.65 13.87
CA GLY A 94 2.73 1.23 14.13
C GLY A 94 2.15 0.45 12.94
N TRP A 95 2.28 0.98 11.71
CA TRP A 95 1.77 0.31 10.53
C TRP A 95 2.50 -1.00 10.29
N LYS A 96 1.77 -1.93 9.67
CA LYS A 96 2.31 -3.19 9.21
C LYS A 96 2.35 -3.23 7.69
N PHE A 97 3.38 -3.85 7.16
CA PHE A 97 3.66 -3.89 5.73
C PHE A 97 3.76 -5.33 5.22
N GLY A 98 3.18 -5.58 4.04
CA GLY A 98 3.39 -6.79 3.26
C GLY A 98 4.37 -6.52 2.13
N ILE A 99 5.42 -7.31 2.03
CA ILE A 99 6.45 -7.16 1.01
C ILE A 99 6.41 -8.35 0.07
N CYS A 100 6.30 -8.09 -1.23
CA CYS A 100 6.50 -9.04 -2.30
C CYS A 100 7.71 -8.57 -3.11
N SER A 101 8.88 -9.14 -2.86
CA SER A 101 10.10 -8.81 -3.58
C SER A 101 10.58 -10.01 -4.39
N PHE A 102 10.87 -9.77 -5.69
CA PHE A 102 11.43 -10.75 -6.59
C PHE A 102 12.93 -10.55 -6.80
N GLU A 103 13.47 -9.38 -6.45
CA GLU A 103 14.89 -9.06 -6.57
C GLU A 103 15.68 -9.43 -5.33
N ASN A 104 15.09 -9.25 -4.16
CA ASN A 104 15.78 -9.47 -2.90
C ASN A 104 15.35 -10.78 -2.24
N GLU A 105 16.34 -11.63 -1.96
CA GLU A 105 16.11 -12.80 -1.12
C GLU A 105 15.65 -12.36 0.29
N PRO A 106 14.57 -12.92 0.86
CA PRO A 106 13.99 -12.44 2.11
C PRO A 106 14.99 -12.25 3.26
N ARG A 107 15.95 -13.18 3.42
CA ARG A 107 16.98 -13.08 4.48
C ARG A 107 17.84 -11.83 4.35
N ILE A 108 18.20 -11.45 3.11
CA ILE A 108 19.02 -10.26 2.85
C ILE A 108 18.19 -9.00 3.04
N HIS A 109 16.93 -9.02 2.58
CA HIS A 109 16.02 -7.89 2.77
C HIS A 109 15.74 -7.64 4.26
N ILE A 110 15.49 -8.69 5.04
CA ILE A 110 15.32 -8.60 6.50
C ILE A 110 16.56 -7.98 7.16
N ALA A 111 17.76 -8.42 6.77
CA ALA A 111 19.00 -7.85 7.30
C ALA A 111 19.13 -6.35 7.01
N LYS A 112 18.76 -5.90 5.79
CA LYS A 112 18.71 -4.48 5.42
C LYS A 112 17.69 -3.70 6.26
N LEU A 113 16.47 -4.21 6.43
CA LEU A 113 15.44 -3.58 7.24
C LEU A 113 15.86 -3.46 8.71
N ILE A 114 16.50 -4.49 9.28
CA ILE A 114 17.07 -4.44 10.64
C ILE A 114 18.13 -3.34 10.72
N SER A 115 19.06 -3.28 9.77
CA SER A 115 20.08 -2.22 9.72
C SER A 115 19.44 -0.83 9.72
N LYS A 116 18.40 -0.61 8.92
CA LYS A 116 17.69 0.68 8.83
C LYS A 116 16.96 1.01 10.14
N HIS A 117 16.32 0.02 10.74
CA HIS A 117 15.63 0.19 12.01
C HIS A 117 16.57 0.59 13.14
N MET A 118 17.71 -0.09 13.24
CA MET A 118 18.70 0.10 14.29
C MET A 118 19.68 1.27 14.00
N GLY A 119 19.75 1.75 12.75
CA GLY A 119 20.71 2.77 12.34
C GLY A 119 22.17 2.30 12.39
N LYS A 120 22.41 0.99 12.35
CA LYS A 120 23.73 0.36 12.41
C LYS A 120 23.91 -0.68 11.31
N PRO A 121 25.13 -0.93 10.81
CA PRO A 121 25.36 -1.94 9.81
C PRO A 121 25.07 -3.36 10.37
N PHE A 122 24.52 -4.22 9.53
CA PHE A 122 24.28 -5.63 9.84
C PHE A 122 25.58 -6.44 9.74
N PHE A 123 26.45 -6.08 8.81
CA PHE A 123 27.71 -6.78 8.54
C PHE A 123 28.90 -6.01 9.08
N ASP A 124 29.99 -6.70 9.33
CA ASP A 124 31.25 -6.09 9.73
C ASP A 124 31.77 -5.14 8.64
N GLY A 125 32.28 -3.99 9.04
CA GLY A 125 32.81 -2.95 8.15
C GLY A 125 33.63 -1.92 8.90
N VAL A 126 33.70 -0.71 8.35
CA VAL A 126 34.43 0.42 8.97
C VAL A 126 33.80 0.82 10.31
N THR A 127 32.49 0.70 10.42
CA THR A 127 31.74 0.93 11.67
C THR A 127 31.36 -0.37 12.33
N PRO A 128 31.31 -0.42 13.68
CA PRO A 128 30.90 -1.62 14.39
C PRO A 128 29.49 -2.09 13.96
N LYS A 129 29.33 -3.39 13.70
CA LYS A 129 28.02 -3.97 13.42
C LYS A 129 27.13 -4.03 14.66
N LEU A 130 25.87 -4.40 14.45
CA LEU A 130 24.89 -4.70 15.50
C LEU A 130 25.46 -5.69 16.54
N SER A 131 25.18 -5.44 17.82
CA SER A 131 25.35 -6.46 18.87
C SER A 131 24.30 -7.57 18.73
N LYS A 132 24.46 -8.67 19.47
CA LYS A 132 23.46 -9.75 19.48
C LYS A 132 22.13 -9.29 20.07
N GLU A 133 22.16 -8.45 21.08
CA GLU A 133 20.99 -7.87 21.73
C GLU A 133 20.22 -6.95 20.76
N GLU A 134 20.95 -6.06 20.07
CA GLU A 134 20.39 -5.19 19.03
C GLU A 134 19.82 -5.99 17.87
N LEU A 135 20.45 -7.09 17.48
CA LEU A 135 19.92 -7.98 16.46
C LEU A 135 18.58 -8.62 16.89
N GLU A 136 18.47 -9.09 18.13
CA GLU A 136 17.23 -9.67 18.62
C GLU A 136 16.11 -8.62 18.74
N GLU A 137 16.43 -7.40 19.13
CA GLU A 137 15.49 -6.28 19.12
C GLU A 137 15.01 -5.98 17.71
N GLY A 138 15.93 -5.86 16.75
CA GLY A 138 15.59 -5.63 15.34
C GLY A 138 14.72 -6.75 14.77
N LYS A 139 15.01 -8.01 15.07
CA LYS A 139 14.16 -9.16 14.64
C LYS A 139 12.74 -9.04 15.19
N LYS A 140 12.57 -8.69 16.46
CA LYS A 140 11.23 -8.51 17.07
C LYS A 140 10.46 -7.39 16.38
N PHE A 141 11.12 -6.26 16.07
CA PHE A 141 10.50 -5.18 15.33
C PHE A 141 10.03 -5.63 13.95
N ILE A 142 10.91 -6.29 13.18
CA ILE A 142 10.55 -6.79 11.84
C ILE A 142 9.41 -7.82 11.92
N GLN A 143 9.44 -8.74 12.87
CA GLN A 143 8.37 -9.72 13.07
C GLN A 143 7.01 -9.07 13.35
N ASN A 144 6.98 -7.95 14.06
CA ASN A 144 5.75 -7.26 14.44
C ASN A 144 5.16 -6.42 13.31
N HIS A 145 6.01 -5.91 12.41
CA HIS A 145 5.61 -4.92 11.40
C HIS A 145 5.70 -5.37 9.95
N PHE A 146 6.38 -6.49 9.66
CA PHE A 146 6.63 -6.90 8.28
C PHE A 146 6.23 -8.34 8.02
N SER A 147 5.56 -8.56 6.91
CA SER A 147 5.24 -9.88 6.37
C SER A 147 5.79 -10.01 4.96
N PHE A 148 6.38 -11.15 4.64
CA PHE A 148 7.00 -11.39 3.34
C PHE A 148 6.18 -12.40 2.56
N LEU A 149 5.81 -12.06 1.33
CA LEU A 149 5.31 -12.99 0.35
C LEU A 149 6.49 -13.56 -0.42
N TYR A 150 6.78 -14.84 -0.18
CA TYR A 150 7.90 -15.54 -0.81
C TYR A 150 7.44 -16.84 -1.44
N GLN A 151 7.88 -17.12 -2.66
CA GLN A 151 7.67 -18.39 -3.34
C GLN A 151 9.00 -19.10 -3.51
N ALA A 152 9.15 -20.22 -2.76
CA ALA A 152 10.38 -21.00 -2.77
C ALA A 152 10.62 -21.78 -4.09
N ASP A 153 9.56 -22.02 -4.85
CA ASP A 153 9.59 -22.76 -6.12
C ASP A 153 9.94 -21.90 -7.35
N GLY A 154 10.13 -20.59 -7.16
CA GLY A 154 10.47 -19.67 -8.24
C GLY A 154 9.36 -19.47 -9.27
N SER A 155 8.13 -19.96 -9.01
CA SER A 155 7.00 -19.72 -9.90
C SER A 155 6.62 -18.25 -9.88
N LEU A 156 6.46 -17.65 -11.08
CA LEU A 156 5.98 -16.28 -11.19
C LEU A 156 4.51 -16.22 -10.71
N SER A 157 4.29 -15.60 -9.60
CA SER A 157 2.92 -15.29 -9.16
C SER A 157 2.35 -14.22 -10.08
N SER A 158 1.17 -14.48 -10.64
CA SER A 158 0.40 -13.40 -11.28
C SER A 158 0.09 -12.31 -10.25
N LEU A 159 -0.06 -11.07 -10.70
CA LEU A 159 -0.44 -9.96 -9.84
C LEU A 159 -1.72 -10.29 -9.05
N ASP A 160 -2.70 -10.93 -9.69
CA ASP A 160 -3.94 -11.36 -9.03
C ASP A 160 -3.66 -12.31 -7.86
N SER A 161 -2.77 -13.27 -8.03
CA SER A 161 -2.37 -14.19 -6.95
C SER A 161 -1.66 -13.47 -5.80
N ILE A 162 -0.82 -12.48 -6.10
CA ILE A 162 -0.18 -11.62 -5.09
C ILE A 162 -1.24 -10.85 -4.34
N MET A 163 -2.16 -10.20 -5.05
CA MET A 163 -3.22 -9.38 -4.46
C MET A 163 -4.16 -10.21 -3.58
N GLU A 164 -4.55 -11.42 -4.00
CA GLU A 164 -5.36 -12.32 -3.18
C GLU A 164 -4.67 -12.72 -1.87
N ARG A 165 -3.38 -13.05 -1.91
CA ARG A 165 -2.61 -13.37 -0.71
C ARG A 165 -2.44 -12.15 0.20
N MET A 166 -2.22 -10.96 -0.38
CA MET A 166 -2.12 -9.71 0.38
C MET A 166 -3.44 -9.32 1.02
N LYS A 167 -4.60 -9.52 0.36
CA LYS A 167 -5.92 -9.37 0.99
C LYS A 167 -6.05 -10.23 2.25
N VAL A 168 -5.65 -11.49 2.19
CA VAL A 168 -5.65 -12.38 3.35
C VAL A 168 -4.73 -11.85 4.44
N ALA A 169 -3.56 -11.33 4.09
CA ALA A 169 -2.61 -10.77 5.03
C ALA A 169 -3.16 -9.48 5.70
N VAL A 170 -3.84 -8.61 4.94
CA VAL A 170 -4.55 -7.45 5.49
C VAL A 170 -5.58 -7.88 6.54
N MET A 171 -6.43 -8.86 6.20
CA MET A 171 -7.49 -9.34 7.09
C MET A 171 -6.97 -10.05 8.34
N ARG A 172 -5.88 -10.81 8.24
CA ARG A 172 -5.35 -11.62 9.35
C ARG A 172 -4.32 -10.89 10.20
N HIS A 173 -3.49 -10.05 9.60
CA HIS A 173 -2.35 -9.42 10.25
C HIS A 173 -2.48 -7.90 10.39
N GLY A 174 -3.54 -7.30 9.82
CA GLY A 174 -3.76 -5.85 9.87
C GLY A 174 -2.71 -5.07 9.09
N ILE A 175 -2.25 -5.61 7.95
CA ILE A 175 -1.33 -4.92 7.05
C ILE A 175 -2.04 -3.70 6.47
N ARG A 176 -1.35 -2.54 6.43
CA ARG A 176 -1.85 -1.29 5.89
C ARG A 176 -1.14 -0.85 4.62
N GLY A 177 0.09 -1.28 4.42
CA GLY A 177 0.87 -1.02 3.21
C GLY A 177 1.33 -2.31 2.55
N VAL A 178 1.28 -2.34 1.21
CA VAL A 178 1.80 -3.46 0.40
C VAL A 178 2.84 -2.91 -0.56
N VAL A 179 3.99 -3.56 -0.63
CA VAL A 179 5.06 -3.23 -1.57
C VAL A 179 5.29 -4.40 -2.52
N VAL A 180 5.30 -4.12 -3.82
CA VAL A 180 5.66 -5.09 -4.87
C VAL A 180 6.89 -4.55 -5.58
N ASP A 181 8.01 -5.29 -5.55
CA ASP A 181 9.31 -4.86 -6.08
C ASP A 181 10.04 -6.01 -6.81
N PRO A 182 10.29 -5.89 -8.13
CA PRO A 182 9.75 -4.90 -9.05
C PRO A 182 8.30 -5.21 -9.48
N TYR A 183 7.62 -4.19 -9.98
CA TYR A 183 6.37 -4.34 -10.71
C TYR A 183 6.67 -4.36 -12.22
N ASN A 184 6.86 -5.55 -12.78
CA ASN A 184 7.12 -5.76 -14.21
C ASN A 184 6.14 -6.79 -14.76
#